data_3feb43c2e3e3c477b07eb504bc0b99fc
#
_entry.id   3feb43c2e3e3c477b07eb504bc0b99fc
#
_cell.length_a   1.000
_cell.length_b   1.000
_cell.length_c   1.000
_cell.angle_alpha   90.00
_cell.angle_beta   90.00
_cell.angle_gamma   90.00
#
_symmetry.space_group_name_H-M   'P 1'
#
loop_
_entity.id
_entity.type
_entity.pdbx_description
1 polymer ?
#
loop_
_entity_poly.entity_id
_entity_poly.type
_entity_poly.pdbx_seq_one_letter_code
_entity_poly.pdbx_strand_id
1 'polypeptide(L)'
;MNKLYAAAATFLSLSLFNGQSLTAVSAHPNILQNVKKPASVLYEQGPTGGSGIVSDVLSNGNFVMAADDFVLSGDAGVKTFSFLGFQNAANITTLNRGLLMYIYADNAGKPAGIPGDANPYIAKIDLTQASTAFNITTPAAGYFAYNIDVVEALGSALQLSANTKYWVAFAPKLNLTDYVSSQRWNWSVGAVNSEFAKLVDPTNAFGAGATNWTNINALTSDALFNGLAFSIEGDNNLGTTESYSTIKDVIVTQAADELYIFTKNEKLKSAVIYSADGKIVLKGNSDKINVAALAKGIYIVNVTTNSGKTLSTKFLKK
;
A
#
# COMPACT_ATOMS: atom_id res chain seq x y z
N MET A 1 -47.88 25.25 -15.43
CA MET A 1 -48.22 25.39 -14.00
C MET A 1 -48.98 24.14 -13.58
N ASN A 2 -48.44 23.31 -12.75
CA ASN A 2 -49.14 22.50 -11.71
C ASN A 2 -48.11 21.65 -11.01
N LYS A 3 -47.91 22.02 -9.77
CA LYS A 3 -47.08 21.28 -8.80
C LYS A 3 -47.92 20.15 -8.20
N LEU A 4 -47.44 18.91 -8.22
CA LEU A 4 -48.00 17.81 -7.42
C LEU A 4 -47.04 17.54 -6.27
N TYR A 5 -47.54 17.72 -5.04
CA TYR A 5 -46.93 17.29 -3.82
C TYR A 5 -47.38 15.84 -3.52
N ALA A 6 -46.46 14.92 -3.34
CA ALA A 6 -46.78 13.60 -2.82
C ALA A 6 -46.49 13.57 -1.31
N ALA A 7 -47.52 13.33 -0.52
CA ALA A 7 -47.46 13.14 0.93
C ALA A 7 -47.05 11.70 1.26
N ALA A 8 -46.06 11.53 2.12
CA ALA A 8 -45.70 10.25 2.69
C ALA A 8 -46.57 9.95 3.93
N ALA A 9 -47.34 8.88 3.90
CA ALA A 9 -48.08 8.40 5.04
C ALA A 9 -47.23 7.38 5.83
N THR A 10 -46.94 7.74 7.07
CA THR A 10 -46.25 6.86 8.05
C THR A 10 -47.29 5.95 8.72
N PHE A 11 -47.24 4.66 8.48
CA PHE A 11 -48.01 3.69 9.25
C PHE A 11 -47.19 3.22 10.46
N LEU A 12 -47.64 3.56 11.65
CA LEU A 12 -47.15 3.07 12.93
C LEU A 12 -47.94 1.80 13.28
N SER A 13 -47.33 0.61 13.16
CA SER A 13 -47.93 -0.63 13.66
C SER A 13 -47.36 -0.96 15.03
N LEU A 14 -48.19 -0.84 16.06
CA LEU A 14 -47.93 -1.28 17.43
C LEU A 14 -48.14 -2.79 17.51
N SER A 15 -47.09 -3.61 17.58
CA SER A 15 -47.17 -5.02 17.90
C SER A 15 -46.82 -5.26 19.37
N LEU A 16 -47.83 -5.76 20.13
CA LEU A 16 -47.68 -6.22 21.49
C LEU A 16 -46.84 -7.52 21.49
N PHE A 17 -45.65 -7.47 22.08
CA PHE A 17 -44.82 -8.65 22.32
C PHE A 17 -45.18 -9.28 23.67
N ASN A 18 -45.70 -10.51 23.63
CA ASN A 18 -45.76 -11.40 24.78
C ASN A 18 -44.36 -11.84 25.17
N GLY A 19 -44.07 -11.78 26.46
CA GLY A 19 -42.76 -12.10 27.01
C GLY A 19 -42.30 -13.53 26.70
N GLN A 20 -41.16 -13.63 26.06
CA GLN A 20 -40.31 -14.82 26.07
C GLN A 20 -38.98 -14.45 26.71
N SER A 21 -38.60 -15.24 27.71
CA SER A 21 -37.32 -15.11 28.40
C SER A 21 -36.18 -15.39 27.43
N LEU A 22 -35.36 -14.40 27.21
CA LEU A 22 -34.07 -14.53 26.47
C LEU A 22 -33.11 -15.34 27.34
N THR A 23 -32.90 -16.60 27.04
CA THR A 23 -31.76 -17.37 27.51
C THR A 23 -30.51 -16.79 26.82
N ALA A 24 -29.55 -16.35 27.62
CA ALA A 24 -28.27 -15.87 27.15
C ALA A 24 -27.53 -16.99 26.40
N VAL A 25 -27.47 -16.90 25.08
CA VAL A 25 -26.54 -17.68 24.27
C VAL A 25 -25.15 -17.14 24.50
N SER A 26 -24.25 -18.02 24.96
CA SER A 26 -22.83 -17.75 25.17
C SER A 26 -22.27 -17.05 23.94
N ALA A 27 -21.77 -15.83 24.12
CA ALA A 27 -21.12 -15.08 23.06
C ALA A 27 -19.89 -15.85 22.59
N HIS A 28 -19.88 -16.25 21.34
CA HIS A 28 -18.68 -16.70 20.67
C HIS A 28 -17.63 -15.60 20.79
N PRO A 29 -16.33 -15.93 21.02
CA PRO A 29 -15.29 -14.91 21.06
C PRO A 29 -15.34 -14.15 19.74
N ASN A 30 -15.58 -12.84 19.81
CA ASN A 30 -15.46 -11.96 18.67
C ASN A 30 -14.08 -12.21 18.05
N ILE A 31 -14.07 -12.88 16.91
CA ILE A 31 -12.97 -12.79 15.97
C ILE A 31 -12.95 -11.30 15.61
N LEU A 32 -12.00 -10.56 16.18
CA LEU A 32 -11.67 -9.23 15.70
C LEU A 32 -11.30 -9.42 14.24
N GLN A 33 -12.27 -9.25 13.35
CA GLN A 33 -11.99 -9.05 11.95
C GLN A 33 -11.00 -7.87 11.96
N ASN A 34 -9.80 -8.10 11.44
CA ASN A 34 -8.89 -7.05 11.10
C ASN A 34 -9.65 -6.15 10.13
N VAL A 35 -10.28 -5.10 10.65
CA VAL A 35 -10.83 -4.04 9.82
C VAL A 35 -9.60 -3.43 9.16
N LYS A 36 -9.36 -3.82 7.90
CA LYS A 36 -8.27 -3.27 7.08
C LYS A 36 -8.52 -1.76 7.08
N LYS A 37 -7.68 -1.00 7.79
CA LYS A 37 -7.76 0.46 7.78
C LYS A 37 -7.71 0.87 6.31
N PRO A 38 -8.63 1.72 5.82
CA PRO A 38 -8.54 2.22 4.46
C PRO A 38 -7.14 2.78 4.22
N ALA A 39 -6.51 2.38 3.13
CA ALA A 39 -5.23 2.94 2.74
C ALA A 39 -5.42 4.45 2.48
N SER A 40 -4.47 5.27 2.93
CA SER A 40 -4.45 6.70 2.64
C SER A 40 -3.57 6.98 1.43
N VAL A 41 -3.88 8.04 0.69
CA VAL A 41 -2.99 8.52 -0.38
C VAL A 41 -1.70 9.01 0.29
N LEU A 42 -0.58 8.39 -0.07
CA LEU A 42 0.78 8.74 0.39
C LEU A 42 1.47 9.68 -0.59
N TYR A 43 1.17 9.52 -1.87
CA TYR A 43 1.70 10.31 -2.98
C TYR A 43 0.73 10.27 -4.16
N GLU A 44 0.57 11.40 -4.85
CA GLU A 44 -0.24 11.49 -6.06
C GLU A 44 0.40 12.46 -7.05
N GLN A 45 0.53 11.98 -8.28
CA GLN A 45 0.97 12.76 -9.43
C GLN A 45 -0.09 12.60 -10.53
N GLY A 46 -1.05 13.52 -10.54
CA GLY A 46 -2.20 13.47 -11.46
C GLY A 46 -1.80 13.76 -12.90
N PRO A 47 -2.64 13.37 -13.88
CA PRO A 47 -2.40 13.64 -15.29
C PRO A 47 -2.48 15.15 -15.59
N THR A 48 -1.58 15.63 -16.45
CA THR A 48 -1.51 17.06 -16.86
C THR A 48 -1.93 17.29 -18.30
N GLY A 49 -2.26 16.22 -19.05
CA GLY A 49 -2.69 16.33 -20.46
C GLY A 49 -3.07 15.00 -21.07
N GLY A 50 -3.42 15.00 -22.34
CA GLY A 50 -3.80 13.81 -23.12
C GLY A 50 -2.63 13.07 -23.78
N SER A 51 -1.39 13.45 -23.51
CA SER A 51 -0.19 12.80 -24.03
C SER A 51 0.31 11.68 -23.11
N GLY A 52 1.16 10.81 -23.62
CA GLY A 52 1.79 9.73 -22.86
C GLY A 52 2.97 9.14 -23.60
N ILE A 53 3.76 8.37 -22.90
CA ILE A 53 4.93 7.68 -23.45
C ILE A 53 4.73 6.16 -23.40
N VAL A 54 5.14 5.48 -24.44
CA VAL A 54 5.08 4.01 -24.47
C VAL A 54 5.92 3.42 -23.34
N SER A 55 5.30 2.53 -22.58
CA SER A 55 5.95 1.75 -21.53
C SER A 55 5.30 0.37 -21.48
N ASP A 56 5.88 -0.62 -22.15
CA ASP A 56 5.33 -1.99 -22.19
C ASP A 56 6.40 -3.04 -22.50
N VAL A 57 6.06 -4.30 -22.22
CA VAL A 57 6.86 -5.49 -22.53
C VAL A 57 6.13 -6.29 -23.59
N LEU A 58 6.80 -6.61 -24.68
CA LEU A 58 6.27 -7.40 -25.80
C LEU A 58 6.43 -8.90 -25.57
N SER A 59 5.71 -9.71 -26.35
CA SER A 59 5.75 -11.19 -26.26
C SER A 59 7.12 -11.79 -26.57
N ASN A 60 7.96 -11.12 -27.34
CA ASN A 60 9.32 -11.53 -27.65
C ASN A 60 10.35 -11.18 -26.55
N GLY A 61 9.88 -10.55 -25.43
CA GLY A 61 10.72 -10.12 -24.33
C GLY A 61 11.35 -8.73 -24.51
N ASN A 62 11.23 -8.10 -25.66
CA ASN A 62 11.64 -6.72 -25.84
C ASN A 62 10.75 -5.80 -25.01
N PHE A 63 11.33 -4.75 -24.44
CA PHE A 63 10.58 -3.79 -23.67
C PHE A 63 11.09 -2.37 -23.86
N VAL A 64 10.20 -1.46 -23.65
CA VAL A 64 10.48 -0.05 -23.35
C VAL A 64 9.84 0.24 -22.02
N MET A 65 10.59 0.80 -21.10
CA MET A 65 10.08 1.06 -19.76
C MET A 65 10.33 2.50 -19.36
N ALA A 66 9.26 3.16 -18.94
CA ALA A 66 9.35 4.49 -18.36
C ALA A 66 9.46 4.39 -16.83
N ALA A 67 10.05 5.41 -16.22
CA ALA A 67 10.18 5.56 -14.78
C ALA A 67 9.98 7.02 -14.38
N ASP A 68 9.44 7.21 -13.19
CA ASP A 68 9.34 8.53 -12.56
C ASP A 68 9.71 8.47 -11.08
N ASP A 69 10.12 9.61 -10.52
CA ASP A 69 10.57 9.69 -9.14
C ASP A 69 9.45 10.12 -8.19
N PHE A 70 9.61 9.74 -6.94
CA PHE A 70 8.74 10.17 -5.86
C PHE A 70 9.47 10.26 -4.53
N VAL A 71 8.95 11.09 -3.64
CA VAL A 71 9.42 11.26 -2.27
C VAL A 71 8.21 11.21 -1.34
N LEU A 72 8.24 10.35 -0.32
CA LEU A 72 7.21 10.29 0.69
C LEU A 72 7.50 11.29 1.82
N SER A 73 6.47 11.94 2.34
CA SER A 73 6.60 12.90 3.44
C SER A 73 6.79 12.26 4.81
N GLY A 74 6.49 10.97 4.95
CA GLY A 74 6.63 10.17 6.16
C GLY A 74 7.09 8.75 5.83
N ASP A 75 7.70 8.05 6.80
CA ASP A 75 7.93 6.61 6.68
C ASP A 75 6.60 5.92 6.45
N ALA A 76 6.52 5.03 5.48
CA ALA A 76 5.26 4.43 5.09
C ALA A 76 5.37 2.96 4.67
N GLY A 77 4.31 2.21 4.96
CA GLY A 77 4.04 0.91 4.37
C GLY A 77 3.17 1.06 3.14
N VAL A 78 3.77 1.03 1.95
CA VAL A 78 3.08 1.14 0.67
C VAL A 78 2.28 -0.13 0.39
N LYS A 79 1.00 0.03 0.04
CA LYS A 79 0.07 -1.06 -0.21
C LYS A 79 -0.42 -1.12 -1.64
N THR A 80 -0.52 0.03 -2.30
CA THR A 80 -1.05 0.10 -3.67
C THR A 80 -0.25 1.07 -4.50
N PHE A 81 -0.01 0.71 -5.76
CA PHE A 81 0.36 1.62 -6.83
C PHE A 81 -0.75 1.64 -7.87
N SER A 82 -1.05 2.82 -8.42
CA SER A 82 -1.98 3.00 -9.53
C SER A 82 -1.32 3.81 -10.63
N PHE A 83 -1.31 3.26 -11.85
CA PHE A 83 -0.68 3.87 -13.02
C PHE A 83 -1.74 4.20 -14.05
N LEU A 84 -1.89 5.47 -14.39
CA LEU A 84 -2.84 5.93 -15.40
C LEU A 84 -2.17 6.00 -16.78
N GLY A 85 -2.83 5.43 -17.77
CA GLY A 85 -2.37 5.48 -19.14
C GLY A 85 -3.51 5.30 -20.13
N PHE A 86 -3.17 5.22 -21.40
CA PHE A 86 -4.15 5.04 -22.47
C PHE A 86 -3.62 4.12 -23.58
N GLN A 87 -4.55 3.62 -24.38
CA GLN A 87 -4.29 2.82 -25.55
C GLN A 87 -5.30 3.21 -26.64
N ASN A 88 -4.82 3.59 -27.82
CA ASN A 88 -5.67 4.07 -28.89
C ASN A 88 -6.63 2.99 -29.45
N ALA A 89 -6.22 1.72 -29.44
CA ALA A 89 -7.07 0.60 -29.86
C ALA A 89 -8.12 0.20 -28.82
N ALA A 90 -8.01 0.70 -27.57
CA ALA A 90 -8.90 0.41 -26.45
C ALA A 90 -9.16 -1.08 -26.16
N ASN A 91 -8.18 -1.95 -26.45
CA ASN A 91 -8.26 -3.40 -26.26
C ASN A 91 -7.24 -3.96 -25.29
N ILE A 92 -6.72 -3.13 -24.37
CA ILE A 92 -5.64 -3.48 -23.42
C ILE A 92 -5.97 -4.73 -22.61
N THR A 93 -7.22 -4.89 -22.16
CA THR A 93 -7.65 -6.04 -21.35
C THR A 93 -7.54 -7.37 -22.11
N THR A 94 -7.71 -7.36 -23.43
CA THR A 94 -7.53 -8.53 -24.29
C THR A 94 -6.06 -8.84 -24.53
N LEU A 95 -5.24 -7.80 -24.67
CA LEU A 95 -3.80 -7.95 -24.95
C LEU A 95 -2.96 -8.18 -23.71
N ASN A 96 -3.47 -7.81 -22.52
CA ASN A 96 -2.72 -7.90 -21.27
C ASN A 96 -2.29 -9.34 -20.95
N ARG A 97 -1.02 -9.53 -20.58
CA ARG A 97 -0.42 -10.78 -20.12
C ARG A 97 0.21 -10.66 -18.73
N GLY A 98 -0.08 -9.57 -18.02
CA GLY A 98 0.47 -9.26 -16.72
C GLY A 98 1.19 -7.93 -16.72
N LEU A 99 2.11 -7.75 -15.79
CA LEU A 99 2.85 -6.51 -15.66
C LEU A 99 4.24 -6.73 -15.06
N LEU A 100 5.07 -5.71 -15.18
CA LEU A 100 6.38 -5.63 -14.58
C LEU A 100 6.53 -4.26 -13.92
N MET A 101 6.89 -4.24 -12.64
CA MET A 101 7.16 -3.02 -11.89
C MET A 101 8.44 -3.17 -11.08
N TYR A 102 9.23 -2.12 -11.02
CA TYR A 102 10.41 -2.03 -10.18
C TYR A 102 10.35 -0.78 -9.32
N ILE A 103 10.86 -0.89 -8.10
CA ILE A 103 11.19 0.24 -7.25
C ILE A 103 12.70 0.28 -7.10
N TYR A 104 13.30 1.43 -7.41
CA TYR A 104 14.73 1.67 -7.31
C TYR A 104 15.05 2.78 -6.32
N ALA A 105 16.24 2.71 -5.73
CA ALA A 105 16.85 3.87 -5.10
C ALA A 105 17.26 4.89 -6.16
N ASP A 106 17.41 6.13 -5.75
CA ASP A 106 18.00 7.18 -6.61
C ASP A 106 19.51 6.98 -6.77
N ASN A 107 19.98 7.15 -7.98
CA ASN A 107 21.40 7.20 -8.31
C ASN A 107 21.69 8.42 -9.19
N ALA A 108 21.98 9.54 -8.54
CA ALA A 108 22.29 10.81 -9.20
C ALA A 108 21.21 11.23 -10.22
N GLY A 109 19.93 11.25 -9.79
CA GLY A 109 18.79 11.69 -10.58
C GLY A 109 18.28 10.68 -11.61
N LYS A 110 18.51 9.38 -11.39
CA LYS A 110 17.99 8.29 -12.21
C LYS A 110 17.85 6.99 -11.38
N PRO A 111 17.05 6.01 -11.82
CA PRO A 111 16.98 4.68 -11.18
C PRO A 111 18.37 4.04 -11.07
N ALA A 112 18.67 3.42 -9.93
CA ALA A 112 19.97 2.80 -9.65
C ALA A 112 20.29 1.57 -10.53
N GLY A 113 19.27 0.94 -11.13
CA GLY A 113 19.41 -0.23 -12.02
C GLY A 113 18.58 -0.12 -13.28
N ILE A 114 18.80 -1.03 -14.23
CA ILE A 114 18.03 -1.19 -15.46
C ILE A 114 17.16 -2.46 -15.31
N PRO A 115 15.90 -2.48 -15.79
CA PRO A 115 15.09 -3.69 -15.79
C PRO A 115 15.78 -4.85 -16.49
N GLY A 116 15.84 -6.02 -15.83
CA GLY A 116 16.52 -7.21 -16.35
C GLY A 116 17.96 -7.40 -15.86
N ASP A 117 18.60 -6.36 -15.34
CA ASP A 117 19.92 -6.48 -14.72
C ASP A 117 19.88 -7.22 -13.38
N ALA A 118 20.98 -7.83 -13.00
CA ALA A 118 21.11 -8.54 -11.72
C ALA A 118 21.08 -7.60 -10.50
N ASN A 119 21.06 -6.29 -10.67
CA ASN A 119 21.23 -5.28 -9.62
C ASN A 119 20.43 -3.99 -9.81
N PRO A 120 20.42 -3.18 -8.75
CA PRO A 120 19.76 -3.38 -7.46
C PRO A 120 18.41 -2.68 -7.47
N TYR A 121 17.35 -3.40 -7.46
CA TYR A 121 16.03 -2.88 -7.15
C TYR A 121 15.75 -3.03 -5.65
N ILE A 122 14.92 -2.15 -5.09
CA ILE A 122 14.36 -2.28 -3.74
C ILE A 122 13.24 -3.31 -3.75
N ALA A 123 12.40 -3.27 -4.78
CA ALA A 123 11.33 -4.25 -5.00
C ALA A 123 11.14 -4.51 -6.49
N LYS A 124 10.78 -5.76 -6.83
CA LYS A 124 10.32 -6.18 -8.14
C LYS A 124 8.97 -6.86 -8.00
N ILE A 125 8.00 -6.43 -8.78
CA ILE A 125 6.71 -7.09 -8.94
C ILE A 125 6.59 -7.54 -10.39
N ASP A 126 6.49 -8.85 -10.58
CA ASP A 126 6.47 -9.53 -11.88
C ASP A 126 5.25 -10.45 -11.91
N LEU A 127 4.12 -9.95 -12.43
CA LEU A 127 2.84 -10.64 -12.41
C LEU A 127 2.47 -11.19 -13.78
N THR A 128 1.74 -12.31 -13.74
CA THR A 128 1.09 -12.89 -14.93
C THR A 128 -0.35 -12.40 -15.04
N GLN A 129 -0.99 -12.62 -16.18
CA GLN A 129 -2.41 -12.27 -16.39
C GLN A 129 -3.36 -12.90 -15.35
N ALA A 130 -3.02 -14.08 -14.82
CA ALA A 130 -3.85 -14.81 -13.86
C ALA A 130 -3.71 -14.30 -12.41
N SER A 131 -2.81 -13.35 -12.16
CA SER A 131 -2.60 -12.82 -10.81
C SER A 131 -3.79 -11.98 -10.34
N THR A 132 -4.19 -12.18 -9.09
CA THR A 132 -5.20 -11.38 -8.39
C THR A 132 -4.62 -10.11 -7.76
N ALA A 133 -3.28 -10.00 -7.71
CA ALA A 133 -2.58 -8.86 -7.13
C ALA A 133 -2.65 -7.57 -7.98
N PHE A 134 -3.38 -7.56 -9.08
CA PHE A 134 -3.68 -6.34 -9.84
C PHE A 134 -5.03 -6.42 -10.54
N ASN A 135 -5.58 -5.25 -10.85
CA ASN A 135 -6.73 -5.10 -11.74
C ASN A 135 -6.54 -3.92 -12.69
N ILE A 136 -7.26 -3.95 -13.79
CA ILE A 136 -7.29 -2.85 -14.78
C ILE A 136 -8.68 -2.23 -14.72
N THR A 137 -8.74 -0.94 -14.44
CA THR A 137 -9.99 -0.17 -14.47
C THR A 137 -10.00 0.81 -15.66
N THR A 138 -11.17 1.24 -16.08
CA THR A 138 -11.35 2.16 -17.20
C THR A 138 -11.99 3.45 -16.67
N PRO A 139 -11.19 4.41 -16.15
CA PRO A 139 -11.72 5.65 -15.57
C PRO A 139 -12.39 6.56 -16.62
N ALA A 140 -11.98 6.46 -17.87
CA ALA A 140 -12.59 7.16 -19.01
C ALA A 140 -12.37 6.35 -20.30
N ALA A 141 -13.11 6.66 -21.35
CA ALA A 141 -12.99 5.98 -22.64
C ALA A 141 -11.54 6.08 -23.18
N GLY A 142 -10.93 4.94 -23.47
CA GLY A 142 -9.54 4.82 -23.94
C GLY A 142 -8.47 4.96 -22.87
N TYR A 143 -8.83 5.34 -21.63
CA TYR A 143 -7.91 5.42 -20.48
C TYR A 143 -8.04 4.19 -19.59
N PHE A 144 -6.92 3.71 -19.12
CA PHE A 144 -6.83 2.53 -18.28
C PHE A 144 -5.94 2.83 -17.07
N ALA A 145 -6.35 2.36 -15.90
CA ALA A 145 -5.53 2.41 -14.70
C ALA A 145 -5.18 0.99 -14.26
N TYR A 146 -3.88 0.71 -14.13
CA TYR A 146 -3.36 -0.51 -13.51
C TYR A 146 -3.24 -0.27 -12.02
N ASN A 147 -4.05 -0.95 -11.22
CA ASN A 147 -4.03 -0.89 -9.76
C ASN A 147 -3.37 -2.15 -9.23
N ILE A 148 -2.26 -2.02 -8.52
CA ILE A 148 -1.42 -3.13 -8.05
C ILE A 148 -1.51 -3.23 -6.54
N ASP A 149 -1.98 -4.36 -6.01
CA ASP A 149 -1.92 -4.69 -4.58
C ASP A 149 -0.52 -5.20 -4.25
N VAL A 150 0.28 -4.33 -3.64
CA VAL A 150 1.66 -4.62 -3.24
C VAL A 150 1.71 -5.69 -2.15
N VAL A 151 0.73 -5.68 -1.25
CA VAL A 151 0.68 -6.65 -0.14
C VAL A 151 0.44 -8.05 -0.68
N GLU A 152 -0.47 -8.20 -1.63
CA GLU A 152 -0.73 -9.48 -2.26
C GLU A 152 0.43 -9.93 -3.14
N ALA A 153 1.07 -9.00 -3.87
CA ALA A 153 2.19 -9.30 -4.75
C ALA A 153 3.48 -9.68 -4.01
N LEU A 154 3.79 -9.05 -2.87
CA LEU A 154 5.04 -9.22 -2.12
C LEU A 154 4.87 -9.97 -0.80
N GLY A 155 3.63 -10.25 -0.36
CA GLY A 155 3.32 -10.87 0.93
C GLY A 155 3.31 -9.88 2.10
N SER A 156 3.69 -8.61 1.89
CA SER A 156 3.69 -7.54 2.90
C SER A 156 3.70 -6.16 2.25
N ALA A 157 3.32 -5.13 3.00
CA ALA A 157 3.48 -3.76 2.56
C ALA A 157 4.97 -3.40 2.37
N LEU A 158 5.29 -2.70 1.29
CA LEU A 158 6.64 -2.25 0.99
C LEU A 158 7.00 -1.08 1.90
N GLN A 159 8.01 -1.27 2.76
CA GLN A 159 8.46 -0.23 3.69
C GLN A 159 9.41 0.74 2.99
N LEU A 160 9.03 2.01 2.96
CA LEU A 160 9.83 3.10 2.38
C LEU A 160 10.01 4.22 3.39
N SER A 161 11.20 4.83 3.38
CA SER A 161 11.58 5.90 4.32
C SER A 161 11.14 7.27 3.83
N ALA A 162 10.80 8.14 4.77
CA ALA A 162 10.51 9.55 4.53
C ALA A 162 11.70 10.29 3.89
N ASN A 163 11.39 11.32 3.14
CA ASN A 163 12.38 12.25 2.56
C ASN A 163 13.50 11.56 1.76
N THR A 164 13.23 10.34 1.29
CA THR A 164 14.15 9.56 0.46
C THR A 164 13.57 9.51 -0.96
N LYS A 165 14.41 9.80 -1.95
CA LYS A 165 14.01 9.74 -3.36
C LYS A 165 14.03 8.29 -3.83
N TYR A 166 12.92 7.86 -4.40
CA TYR A 166 12.73 6.57 -5.05
C TYR A 166 12.28 6.76 -6.48
N TRP A 167 12.47 5.73 -7.28
CA TRP A 167 11.99 5.65 -8.65
C TRP A 167 11.04 4.48 -8.77
N VAL A 168 9.91 4.69 -9.45
CA VAL A 168 9.03 3.61 -9.89
C VAL A 168 9.14 3.45 -11.39
N ALA A 169 9.45 2.24 -11.87
CA ALA A 169 9.41 1.89 -13.27
C ALA A 169 8.30 0.87 -13.50
N PHE A 170 7.44 1.10 -14.50
CA PHE A 170 6.25 0.28 -14.73
C PHE A 170 6.01 0.01 -16.20
N ALA A 171 5.65 -1.22 -16.54
CA ALA A 171 5.25 -1.63 -17.88
C ALA A 171 4.27 -2.83 -17.83
N PRO A 172 3.08 -2.75 -18.45
CA PRO A 172 2.26 -3.93 -18.70
C PRO A 172 2.94 -4.85 -19.72
N LYS A 173 2.72 -6.14 -19.57
CA LYS A 173 3.10 -7.17 -20.56
C LYS A 173 1.98 -7.36 -21.56
N LEU A 174 2.27 -7.17 -22.83
CA LEU A 174 1.28 -7.22 -23.89
C LEU A 174 1.54 -8.38 -24.87
N ASN A 175 0.48 -9.02 -25.31
CA ASN A 175 0.53 -10.05 -26.34
C ASN A 175 0.69 -9.42 -27.73
N LEU A 176 1.84 -8.80 -27.95
CA LEU A 176 2.24 -8.18 -29.19
C LEU A 176 3.61 -8.70 -29.59
N THR A 177 3.78 -9.07 -30.85
CA THR A 177 5.07 -9.47 -31.43
C THR A 177 5.78 -8.33 -32.15
N ASP A 178 4.99 -7.37 -32.62
CA ASP A 178 5.46 -6.26 -33.45
C ASP A 178 5.00 -4.91 -32.88
N TYR A 179 5.61 -3.84 -33.38
CA TYR A 179 5.29 -2.47 -33.03
C TYR A 179 3.99 -1.99 -33.70
N VAL A 180 2.85 -2.33 -33.12
CA VAL A 180 1.56 -1.78 -33.52
C VAL A 180 1.24 -0.59 -32.64
N SER A 181 1.54 0.63 -33.07
CA SER A 181 1.48 1.86 -32.27
C SER A 181 0.15 2.08 -31.56
N SER A 182 -0.99 1.75 -32.19
CA SER A 182 -2.32 1.89 -31.60
C SER A 182 -2.60 0.89 -30.46
N GLN A 183 -1.86 -0.21 -30.39
CA GLN A 183 -2.02 -1.28 -29.40
C GLN A 183 -1.02 -1.17 -28.23
N ARG A 184 -0.05 -0.26 -28.32
CA ARG A 184 0.92 -0.02 -27.24
C ARG A 184 0.26 0.74 -26.10
N TRP A 185 0.64 0.39 -24.87
CA TRP A 185 0.19 1.17 -23.71
C TRP A 185 1.09 2.38 -23.51
N ASN A 186 0.46 3.54 -23.33
CA ASN A 186 1.13 4.80 -23.10
C ASN A 186 0.86 5.26 -21.67
N TRP A 187 1.92 5.40 -20.88
CA TRP A 187 1.81 5.98 -19.55
C TRP A 187 1.56 7.49 -19.69
N SER A 188 0.42 7.97 -19.13
CA SER A 188 0.02 9.37 -19.25
C SER A 188 1.02 10.32 -18.62
N VAL A 189 1.20 11.49 -19.25
CA VAL A 189 1.98 12.58 -18.66
C VAL A 189 1.34 13.05 -17.36
N GLY A 190 2.18 13.40 -16.40
CA GLY A 190 1.81 13.89 -15.07
C GLY A 190 2.58 15.17 -14.70
N ALA A 191 2.31 15.70 -13.53
CA ALA A 191 3.11 16.77 -12.97
C ALA A 191 4.56 16.30 -12.76
N VAL A 192 5.53 17.20 -12.84
CA VAL A 192 6.91 16.89 -12.47
C VAL A 192 7.04 16.97 -10.94
N ASN A 193 7.79 16.04 -10.35
CA ASN A 193 8.16 16.10 -8.95
C ASN A 193 9.56 16.75 -8.79
N SER A 194 10.59 15.98 -8.59
CA SER A 194 11.93 16.53 -8.36
C SER A 194 12.88 16.29 -9.53
N GLU A 195 12.67 15.21 -10.26
CA GLU A 195 13.46 14.87 -11.46
C GLU A 195 12.56 14.79 -12.69
N PHE A 196 13.15 14.77 -13.86
CA PHE A 196 12.41 14.49 -15.08
C PHE A 196 12.22 13.01 -15.28
N ALA A 197 11.03 12.60 -15.72
CA ALA A 197 10.72 11.22 -16.05
C ALA A 197 11.73 10.65 -17.06
N LYS A 198 12.06 9.38 -16.89
CA LYS A 198 13.07 8.66 -17.67
C LYS A 198 12.44 7.56 -18.52
N LEU A 199 13.14 7.20 -19.58
CA LEU A 199 12.82 6.04 -20.40
C LEU A 199 14.08 5.24 -20.63
N VAL A 200 13.92 3.91 -20.67
CA VAL A 200 14.96 2.98 -21.13
C VAL A 200 14.39 2.08 -22.21
N ASP A 201 15.13 1.93 -23.30
CA ASP A 201 14.89 1.03 -24.46
C ASP A 201 16.20 0.27 -24.73
N PRO A 202 16.47 -0.82 -23.99
CA PRO A 202 17.77 -1.49 -24.05
C PRO A 202 18.12 -2.04 -25.41
N THR A 203 17.10 -2.42 -26.20
CA THR A 203 17.29 -2.94 -27.57
C THR A 203 17.35 -1.84 -28.62
N ASN A 204 17.18 -0.56 -28.19
CA ASN A 204 17.10 0.59 -29.08
C ASN A 204 16.04 0.41 -30.20
N ALA A 205 14.90 -0.19 -29.86
CA ALA A 205 13.84 -0.50 -30.80
C ALA A 205 13.23 0.74 -31.46
N PHE A 206 13.22 1.88 -30.77
CA PHE A 206 12.80 3.17 -31.33
C PHE A 206 13.91 3.93 -32.05
N GLY A 207 15.15 3.45 -32.03
CA GLY A 207 16.28 4.13 -32.67
C GLY A 207 16.69 5.46 -32.05
N ALA A 208 16.17 5.80 -30.86
CA ALA A 208 16.42 7.07 -30.18
C ALA A 208 17.69 7.05 -29.28
N GLY A 209 18.39 5.91 -29.20
CA GLY A 209 19.61 5.76 -28.40
C GLY A 209 19.39 5.68 -26.88
N ALA A 210 18.17 5.54 -26.41
CA ALA A 210 17.82 5.44 -24.99
C ALA A 210 18.15 4.08 -24.37
N THR A 211 19.34 3.52 -24.66
CA THR A 211 19.76 2.21 -24.12
C THR A 211 20.07 2.22 -22.63
N ASN A 212 20.08 3.38 -22.02
CA ASN A 212 20.12 3.60 -20.58
C ASN A 212 19.04 4.65 -20.21
N TRP A 213 18.77 4.84 -18.91
CA TRP A 213 17.82 5.83 -18.44
C TRP A 213 18.09 7.21 -19.02
N THR A 214 17.19 7.70 -19.84
CA THR A 214 17.31 8.98 -20.57
C THR A 214 16.05 9.80 -20.29
N ASN A 215 16.22 11.13 -20.12
CA ASN A 215 15.08 12.03 -19.91
C ASN A 215 14.11 11.95 -21.09
N ILE A 216 12.82 11.72 -20.82
CA ILE A 216 11.79 11.60 -21.87
C ILE A 216 11.66 12.94 -22.63
N ASN A 217 11.67 14.06 -21.92
CA ASN A 217 11.60 15.39 -22.55
C ASN A 217 12.76 15.67 -23.52
N ALA A 218 13.95 15.11 -23.26
CA ALA A 218 15.07 15.21 -24.19
C ALA A 218 14.89 14.35 -25.45
N LEU A 219 14.26 13.17 -25.30
CA LEU A 219 13.95 12.27 -26.42
C LEU A 219 12.83 12.81 -27.31
N THR A 220 11.83 13.45 -26.72
CA THR A 220 10.63 13.97 -27.42
C THR A 220 10.76 15.43 -27.83
N SER A 221 11.74 16.15 -27.26
CA SER A 221 11.88 17.62 -27.36
C SER A 221 10.63 18.36 -26.86
N ASP A 222 9.88 17.77 -25.91
CA ASP A 222 8.62 18.29 -25.39
C ASP A 222 8.62 18.25 -23.85
N ALA A 223 8.46 19.44 -23.24
CA ALA A 223 8.41 19.61 -21.79
C ALA A 223 7.15 18.99 -21.13
N LEU A 224 6.12 18.61 -21.89
CA LEU A 224 4.99 17.87 -21.35
C LEU A 224 5.37 16.53 -20.75
N PHE A 225 6.50 15.94 -21.21
CA PHE A 225 7.02 14.66 -20.72
C PHE A 225 7.97 14.79 -19.54
N ASN A 226 7.81 15.80 -18.71
CA ASN A 226 8.65 15.99 -17.52
C ASN A 226 8.25 15.05 -16.37
N GLY A 227 7.00 14.61 -16.30
CA GLY A 227 6.50 13.68 -15.30
C GLY A 227 5.43 12.75 -15.83
N LEU A 228 5.11 11.68 -15.08
CA LEU A 228 4.13 10.64 -15.42
C LEU A 228 3.07 10.50 -14.35
N ALA A 229 1.84 10.10 -14.74
CA ALA A 229 0.70 10.05 -13.85
C ALA A 229 0.62 8.73 -13.07
N PHE A 230 0.74 8.79 -11.75
CA PHE A 230 0.57 7.65 -10.84
C PHE A 230 0.20 8.10 -9.43
N SER A 231 -0.28 7.16 -8.62
CA SER A 231 -0.52 7.37 -7.19
C SER A 231 -0.03 6.19 -6.36
N ILE A 232 0.24 6.47 -5.10
CA ILE A 232 0.70 5.52 -4.09
C ILE A 232 -0.23 5.61 -2.90
N GLU A 233 -0.75 4.47 -2.45
CA GLU A 233 -1.55 4.39 -1.24
C GLU A 233 -0.93 3.43 -0.23
N GLY A 234 -1.19 3.69 1.03
CA GLY A 234 -0.68 2.86 2.12
C GLY A 234 -0.97 3.42 3.48
N ASP A 235 -0.19 3.03 4.45
CA ASP A 235 -0.25 3.55 5.81
C ASP A 235 0.99 4.40 6.09
N ASN A 236 0.78 5.63 6.52
CA ASN A 236 1.87 6.39 7.14
C ASN A 236 2.30 5.67 8.43
N ASN A 237 3.56 5.32 8.52
CA ASN A 237 4.16 4.89 9.76
C ASN A 237 4.43 6.14 10.61
N LEU A 238 3.36 6.75 11.16
CA LEU A 238 3.49 7.85 12.12
C LEU A 238 4.22 7.29 13.34
N GLY A 239 5.53 7.40 13.32
CA GLY A 239 6.51 7.27 14.38
C GLY A 239 6.10 6.64 15.71
N THR A 240 5.60 5.42 15.70
CA THR A 240 5.95 4.38 16.64
C THR A 240 6.15 3.12 15.79
N THR A 241 7.36 2.65 15.73
CA THR A 241 7.67 1.33 15.19
C THR A 241 6.93 0.31 16.06
N GLU A 242 5.64 0.08 15.78
CA GLU A 242 5.06 -1.19 16.14
C GLU A 242 5.73 -2.18 15.19
N SER A 243 6.85 -2.75 15.63
CA SER A 243 7.36 -3.98 15.05
C SER A 243 6.22 -4.98 15.15
N TYR A 244 5.45 -5.14 14.07
CA TYR A 244 4.65 -6.34 13.90
C TYR A 244 5.63 -7.49 13.65
N SER A 245 6.26 -7.93 14.73
CA SER A 245 6.79 -9.28 14.79
C SER A 245 5.60 -10.19 14.52
N THR A 246 5.64 -10.90 13.40
CA THR A 246 4.59 -11.80 12.87
C THR A 246 4.24 -12.96 13.80
N ILE A 247 4.81 -13.01 14.99
CA ILE A 247 4.41 -13.88 16.08
C ILE A 247 4.39 -13.00 17.32
N LYS A 248 3.21 -12.73 17.87
CA LYS A 248 3.09 -12.07 19.18
C LYS A 248 3.77 -12.97 20.22
N ASP A 249 5.05 -12.77 20.46
CA ASP A 249 5.80 -13.48 21.49
C ASP A 249 5.26 -13.14 22.90
N VAL A 250 4.54 -12.04 23.02
CA VAL A 250 3.89 -11.59 24.25
C VAL A 250 2.45 -11.17 23.95
N ILE A 251 1.51 -11.76 24.65
CA ILE A 251 0.10 -11.38 24.64
C ILE A 251 -0.24 -10.83 26.02
N VAL A 252 -0.82 -9.63 26.06
CA VAL A 252 -1.35 -9.02 27.29
C VAL A 252 -2.85 -8.94 27.17
N THR A 253 -3.57 -9.49 28.14
CA THR A 253 -5.02 -9.43 28.21
C THR A 253 -5.49 -9.09 29.62
N GLN A 254 -6.61 -8.39 29.75
CA GLN A 254 -7.23 -8.06 31.04
C GLN A 254 -8.49 -8.88 31.21
N ALA A 255 -8.65 -9.49 32.39
CA ALA A 255 -9.89 -10.08 32.86
C ALA A 255 -10.16 -9.57 34.26
N ALA A 256 -11.28 -8.90 34.46
CA ALA A 256 -11.64 -8.19 35.69
C ALA A 256 -10.50 -7.25 36.13
N ASP A 257 -10.00 -7.40 37.33
CA ASP A 257 -8.93 -6.60 37.92
C ASP A 257 -7.53 -7.21 37.76
N GLU A 258 -7.40 -8.19 36.88
CA GLU A 258 -6.13 -8.86 36.65
C GLU A 258 -5.65 -8.65 35.21
N LEU A 259 -4.37 -8.36 35.04
CA LEU A 259 -3.66 -8.30 33.78
C LEU A 259 -2.85 -9.59 33.61
N TYR A 260 -3.13 -10.33 32.54
CA TYR A 260 -2.42 -11.55 32.20
C TYR A 260 -1.42 -11.30 31.09
N ILE A 261 -0.18 -11.80 31.27
CA ILE A 261 0.92 -11.64 30.34
C ILE A 261 1.37 -13.05 29.91
N PHE A 262 1.15 -13.39 28.64
CA PHE A 262 1.57 -14.67 28.06
C PHE A 262 2.80 -14.44 27.19
N THR A 263 3.86 -15.20 27.45
CA THR A 263 5.08 -15.22 26.63
C THR A 263 5.19 -16.58 25.95
N LYS A 264 5.44 -16.62 24.63
CA LYS A 264 5.31 -17.86 23.84
C LYS A 264 6.47 -18.84 24.07
N ASN A 265 7.71 -18.38 24.08
CA ASN A 265 8.90 -19.26 24.13
C ASN A 265 9.91 -18.85 25.23
N GLU A 266 9.57 -17.87 26.06
CA GLU A 266 10.46 -17.31 27.06
C GLU A 266 9.71 -17.06 28.37
N LYS A 267 10.42 -17.00 29.49
CA LYS A 267 9.79 -16.62 30.75
C LYS A 267 9.82 -15.11 30.94
N LEU A 268 8.77 -14.57 31.54
CA LEU A 268 8.68 -13.18 31.96
C LEU A 268 9.77 -12.92 33.05
N LYS A 269 10.56 -11.87 32.84
CA LYS A 269 11.49 -11.35 33.84
C LYS A 269 10.83 -10.21 34.63
N SER A 270 10.19 -9.27 33.95
CA SER A 270 9.49 -8.14 34.58
C SER A 270 8.49 -7.51 33.63
N ALA A 271 7.48 -6.86 34.19
CA ALA A 271 6.57 -5.97 33.49
C ALA A 271 6.48 -4.64 34.22
N VAL A 272 6.48 -3.53 33.46
CA VAL A 272 6.33 -2.17 33.99
C VAL A 272 5.15 -1.53 33.27
N ILE A 273 4.20 -1.00 34.05
CA ILE A 273 2.99 -0.38 33.53
C ILE A 273 3.12 1.15 33.68
N TYR A 274 2.86 1.84 32.58
CA TYR A 274 2.89 3.29 32.50
C TYR A 274 1.48 3.83 32.22
N SER A 275 1.15 4.97 32.82
CA SER A 275 0.02 5.79 32.43
C SER A 275 0.28 6.50 31.08
N ALA A 276 -0.75 7.07 30.49
CA ALA A 276 -0.67 7.76 29.21
C ALA A 276 0.31 8.96 29.20
N ASP A 277 0.57 9.55 30.36
CA ASP A 277 1.55 10.63 30.56
C ASP A 277 2.98 10.13 30.86
N GLY A 278 3.21 8.81 30.69
CA GLY A 278 4.53 8.18 30.80
C GLY A 278 5.01 7.89 32.24
N LYS A 279 4.18 8.09 33.27
CA LYS A 279 4.54 7.75 34.65
C LYS A 279 4.39 6.27 34.91
N ILE A 280 5.34 5.68 35.65
CA ILE A 280 5.23 4.32 36.12
C ILE A 280 4.13 4.24 37.19
N VAL A 281 3.13 3.38 36.96
CA VAL A 281 2.00 3.19 37.88
C VAL A 281 2.03 1.82 38.57
N LEU A 282 2.60 0.81 37.94
CA LEU A 282 2.78 -0.52 38.52
C LEU A 282 4.05 -1.20 37.98
N LYS A 283 4.62 -2.10 38.79
CA LYS A 283 5.69 -3.02 38.36
C LYS A 283 5.37 -4.43 38.89
N GLY A 284 5.70 -5.44 38.11
CA GLY A 284 5.52 -6.83 38.52
C GLY A 284 6.54 -7.75 37.80
N ASN A 285 6.72 -8.93 38.34
CA ASN A 285 7.56 -10.01 37.80
C ASN A 285 6.78 -11.32 37.64
N SER A 286 5.45 -11.24 37.74
CA SER A 286 4.53 -12.35 37.54
C SER A 286 3.76 -12.17 36.22
N ASP A 287 3.40 -13.28 35.61
CA ASP A 287 2.51 -13.36 34.45
C ASP A 287 1.06 -12.91 34.74
N LYS A 288 0.78 -12.65 36.02
CA LYS A 288 -0.51 -12.14 36.51
C LYS A 288 -0.26 -10.93 37.43
N ILE A 289 -0.80 -9.78 37.06
CA ILE A 289 -0.62 -8.51 37.80
C ILE A 289 -1.99 -7.94 38.14
N ASN A 290 -2.20 -7.66 39.46
CA ASN A 290 -3.43 -7.01 39.90
C ASN A 290 -3.40 -5.52 39.50
N VAL A 291 -4.44 -5.08 38.80
CA VAL A 291 -4.61 -3.72 38.29
C VAL A 291 -5.87 -3.04 38.88
N ALA A 292 -6.46 -3.58 39.95
CA ALA A 292 -7.64 -3.02 40.59
C ALA A 292 -7.49 -1.56 41.01
N ALA A 293 -6.27 -1.18 41.45
CA ALA A 293 -5.98 0.18 41.93
C ALA A 293 -5.82 1.19 40.77
N LEU A 294 -5.76 0.75 39.50
CA LEU A 294 -5.66 1.66 38.38
C LEU A 294 -7.02 2.25 38.02
N ALA A 295 -7.04 3.55 37.74
CA ALA A 295 -8.22 4.22 37.19
C ALA A 295 -8.56 3.67 35.80
N LYS A 296 -9.80 3.83 35.36
CA LYS A 296 -10.20 3.52 33.97
C LYS A 296 -9.38 4.37 32.99
N GLY A 297 -8.84 3.75 31.96
CA GLY A 297 -8.00 4.47 30.98
C GLY A 297 -7.05 3.58 30.21
N ILE A 298 -6.26 4.20 29.35
CA ILE A 298 -5.25 3.54 28.51
C ILE A 298 -3.92 3.53 29.24
N TYR A 299 -3.26 2.37 29.25
CA TYR A 299 -1.95 2.13 29.86
C TYR A 299 -1.03 1.43 28.88
N ILE A 300 0.27 1.65 29.03
CA ILE A 300 1.34 0.96 28.27
C ILE A 300 2.02 -0.03 29.20
N VAL A 301 2.18 -1.26 28.75
CA VAL A 301 2.91 -2.31 29.46
C VAL A 301 4.20 -2.62 28.72
N ASN A 302 5.34 -2.44 29.38
CA ASN A 302 6.63 -2.89 28.91
C ASN A 302 6.97 -4.22 29.58
N VAL A 303 7.09 -5.26 28.79
CA VAL A 303 7.40 -6.63 29.23
C VAL A 303 8.85 -6.94 28.88
N THR A 304 9.65 -7.36 29.84
CA THR A 304 11.03 -7.83 29.63
C THR A 304 11.09 -9.33 29.89
N THR A 305 11.67 -10.09 28.97
CA THR A 305 11.88 -11.53 29.10
C THR A 305 13.24 -11.85 29.75
N ASN A 306 13.45 -13.10 30.13
CA ASN A 306 14.71 -13.51 30.72
C ASN A 306 15.93 -13.40 29.79
N SER A 307 15.71 -13.45 28.46
CA SER A 307 16.74 -13.19 27.45
C SER A 307 17.11 -11.70 27.34
N GLY A 308 16.38 -10.80 28.04
CA GLY A 308 16.56 -9.34 27.93
C GLY A 308 15.76 -8.66 26.82
N LYS A 309 14.98 -9.40 26.05
CA LYS A 309 14.09 -8.84 25.04
C LYS A 309 12.99 -8.03 25.72
N THR A 310 12.77 -6.80 25.26
CA THR A 310 11.72 -5.91 25.78
C THR A 310 10.66 -5.68 24.70
N LEU A 311 9.40 -5.79 25.09
CA LEU A 311 8.23 -5.61 24.25
C LEU A 311 7.24 -4.66 24.92
N SER A 312 6.68 -3.74 24.16
CA SER A 312 5.68 -2.78 24.64
C SER A 312 4.32 -3.09 24.03
N THR A 313 3.28 -3.05 24.83
CA THR A 313 1.90 -3.14 24.36
C THR A 313 0.99 -2.27 25.19
N LYS A 314 -0.21 -1.96 24.70
CA LYS A 314 -1.21 -1.16 25.41
C LYS A 314 -2.38 -2.03 25.89
N PHE A 315 -2.99 -1.68 26.99
CA PHE A 315 -4.27 -2.22 27.42
C PHE A 315 -5.21 -1.13 27.88
N LEU A 316 -6.50 -1.41 27.83
CA LEU A 316 -7.57 -0.51 28.31
C LEU A 316 -8.13 -1.05 29.61
N LYS A 317 -7.92 -0.34 30.73
CA LYS A 317 -8.62 -0.59 32.01
C LYS A 317 -10.06 -0.09 31.88
N LYS A 318 -11.01 -1.01 31.96
CA LYS A 318 -12.47 -0.75 31.84
C LYS A 318 -13.07 -0.37 33.20
#